data_5733bd859e454fdfa9a3dc1dd8d88b1e
#
_entry.id   5733bd859e454fdfa9a3dc1dd8d88b1e
#
_cell.length_a   1.000
_cell.length_b   1.000
_cell.length_c   1.000
_cell.angle_alpha   90.00
_cell.angle_beta   90.00
_cell.angle_gamma   90.00
#
_symmetry.space_group_name_H-M   'P 1'
#
loop_
_entity.id
_entity.type
_entity.pdbx_description
1 polymer ?
#
loop_
_entity_poly.entity_id
_entity_poly.type
_entity_poly.pdbx_seq_one_letter_code
_entity_poly.pdbx_strand_id
1 'polypeptide(L)'
;MLFASCGGKKDDNAKTATQGKENNIPVDTALQSRLKKFAAAPRCKGLFGFYVYDLTADKPVYGEGQKVTMSSASCLKLITGVAGLHLLGTNYLYPTSIWTTGSMKGDTLQGNVIFKAQLDPQLNEPDLKMFPQALKKKGVKQFNGKLVLDLVLHKPVTSEQHWYP
;
A
#
# COMPACT_ATOMS: atom_id res chain seq x y z
N MET A 1 -31.17 7.53 -2.67
CA MET A 1 -29.91 7.93 -3.32
C MET A 1 -29.31 9.04 -2.47
N LEU A 2 -28.37 8.72 -1.61
CA LEU A 2 -27.65 9.72 -0.82
C LEU A 2 -26.17 9.45 -1.00
N PHE A 3 -25.53 10.33 -1.74
CA PHE A 3 -24.08 10.39 -1.87
C PHE A 3 -23.52 11.20 -0.71
N ALA A 4 -22.70 10.61 0.12
CA ALA A 4 -21.77 11.34 0.95
C ALA A 4 -20.43 11.33 0.22
N SER A 5 -20.20 12.33 -0.62
CA SER A 5 -18.88 12.60 -1.19
C SER A 5 -18.19 13.60 -0.26
N CYS A 6 -17.16 13.16 0.45
CA CYS A 6 -16.19 14.08 1.03
C CYS A 6 -15.25 14.54 -0.10
N GLY A 7 -15.58 15.71 -0.65
CA GLY A 7 -14.70 16.44 -1.56
C GLY A 7 -13.52 17.01 -0.80
N GLY A 8 -12.36 16.40 -0.92
CA GLY A 8 -11.09 17.03 -0.54
C GLY A 8 -10.77 18.15 -1.51
N LYS A 9 -10.59 19.37 -1.00
CA LYS A 9 -10.04 20.51 -1.76
C LYS A 9 -8.65 20.12 -2.27
N LYS A 10 -8.42 20.33 -3.56
CA LYS A 10 -7.08 20.33 -4.13
C LYS A 10 -6.32 21.52 -3.55
N ASP A 11 -5.39 21.23 -2.68
CA ASP A 11 -4.36 22.19 -2.33
C ASP A 11 -3.28 22.14 -3.42
N ASP A 12 -3.39 23.05 -4.38
CA ASP A 12 -2.36 23.33 -5.38
C ASP A 12 -1.18 24.05 -4.70
N ASN A 13 -0.35 23.30 -3.97
CA ASN A 13 0.89 23.84 -3.42
C ASN A 13 2.00 22.80 -3.39
N ALA A 14 2.30 22.22 -4.56
CA ALA A 14 3.49 21.41 -4.76
C ALA A 14 4.44 22.13 -5.73
N LYS A 15 4.90 23.32 -5.36
CA LYS A 15 6.05 23.97 -5.97
C LYS A 15 6.85 24.67 -4.89
N THR A 16 7.71 23.92 -4.25
CA THR A 16 8.96 24.48 -3.73
C THR A 16 10.02 23.41 -3.90
N ALA A 17 10.61 23.39 -5.09
CA ALA A 17 11.94 22.84 -5.24
C ALA A 17 12.84 23.70 -4.35
N THR A 18 13.09 23.21 -3.14
CA THR A 18 14.09 23.79 -2.24
C THR A 18 15.43 23.64 -2.96
N GLN A 19 15.93 24.73 -3.53
CA GLN A 19 17.32 24.82 -3.93
C GLN A 19 18.14 24.45 -2.68
N GLY A 20 18.73 23.25 -2.71
CA GLY A 20 19.55 22.74 -1.64
C GLY A 20 20.70 23.70 -1.40
N LYS A 21 20.72 24.32 -0.22
CA LYS A 21 21.98 24.81 0.34
C LYS A 21 22.93 23.61 0.33
N GLU A 22 24.07 23.72 -0.34
CA GLU A 22 25.13 22.72 -0.22
C GLU A 22 25.43 22.55 1.27
N ASN A 23 24.91 21.48 1.85
CA ASN A 23 25.21 21.12 3.22
C ASN A 23 26.68 20.67 3.25
N ASN A 24 27.55 21.53 3.73
CA ASN A 24 28.97 21.24 3.85
C ASN A 24 29.29 20.32 5.04
N ILE A 25 28.38 19.38 5.31
CA ILE A 25 28.54 18.35 6.35
C ILE A 25 29.52 17.30 5.80
N PRO A 26 30.66 17.04 6.49
CA PRO A 26 31.61 16.03 6.06
C PRO A 26 31.01 14.63 6.17
N VAL A 27 31.45 13.72 5.32
CA VAL A 27 31.06 12.30 5.40
C VAL A 27 31.56 11.72 6.73
N ASP A 28 30.73 10.92 7.41
CA ASP A 28 31.13 10.19 8.61
C ASP A 28 32.15 9.08 8.28
N THR A 29 33.42 9.41 8.42
CA THR A 29 34.53 8.50 8.13
C THR A 29 34.63 7.33 9.13
N ALA A 30 34.14 7.53 10.37
CA ALA A 30 34.10 6.47 11.37
C ALA A 30 33.05 5.40 10.97
N LEU A 31 31.87 5.83 10.57
CA LEU A 31 30.83 4.96 10.02
C LEU A 31 31.33 4.27 8.75
N GLN A 32 31.95 5.01 7.83
CA GLN A 32 32.51 4.45 6.60
C GLN A 32 33.51 3.33 6.87
N SER A 33 34.42 3.52 7.84
CA SER A 33 35.41 2.51 8.24
C SER A 33 34.74 1.25 8.83
N ARG A 34 33.67 1.43 9.63
CA ARG A 34 32.89 0.32 10.19
C ARG A 34 32.17 -0.48 9.11
N LEU A 35 31.57 0.20 8.14
CA LEU A 35 30.87 -0.42 7.02
C LEU A 35 31.84 -1.21 6.13
N LYS A 36 33.04 -0.67 5.87
CA LYS A 36 34.08 -1.38 5.14
C LYS A 36 34.53 -2.66 5.85
N LYS A 37 34.72 -2.62 7.17
CA LYS A 37 35.03 -3.81 7.96
C LYS A 37 33.90 -4.83 7.94
N PHE A 38 32.66 -4.38 7.97
CA PHE A 38 31.50 -5.24 7.85
C PHE A 38 31.47 -5.95 6.50
N ALA A 39 31.66 -5.22 5.39
CA ALA A 39 31.69 -5.77 4.04
C ALA A 39 32.78 -6.84 3.85
N ALA A 40 33.95 -6.64 4.48
CA ALA A 40 35.06 -7.59 4.44
C ALA A 40 34.87 -8.81 5.36
N ALA A 41 33.81 -8.88 6.16
CA ALA A 41 33.61 -9.98 7.11
C ALA A 41 33.34 -11.32 6.38
N PRO A 42 33.82 -12.46 6.92
CA PRO A 42 33.62 -13.78 6.30
C PRO A 42 32.16 -14.16 6.04
N ARG A 43 31.21 -13.62 6.86
CA ARG A 43 29.77 -13.81 6.67
C ARG A 43 29.19 -13.10 5.44
N CYS A 44 29.91 -12.14 4.88
CA CYS A 44 29.55 -11.41 3.67
C CYS A 44 30.19 -12.02 2.40
N LYS A 45 30.64 -13.28 2.47
CA LYS A 45 31.13 -13.99 1.28
C LYS A 45 29.98 -14.30 0.32
N GLY A 46 30.22 -14.12 -0.97
CA GLY A 46 29.24 -14.33 -2.01
C GLY A 46 28.88 -13.03 -2.74
N LEU A 47 27.85 -13.11 -3.57
CA LEU A 47 27.34 -11.96 -4.30
C LEU A 47 26.37 -11.20 -3.40
N PHE A 48 26.79 -10.03 -2.94
CA PHE A 48 25.91 -9.13 -2.20
C PHE A 48 26.21 -7.67 -2.57
N GLY A 49 25.25 -6.82 -2.30
CA GLY A 49 25.41 -5.39 -2.48
C GLY A 49 24.67 -4.63 -1.38
N PHE A 50 25.27 -3.55 -0.92
CA PHE A 50 24.58 -2.58 -0.11
C PHE A 50 25.12 -1.17 -0.35
N TYR A 51 24.28 -0.19 -0.05
CA TYR A 51 24.60 1.21 -0.26
C TYR A 51 24.04 2.01 0.91
N VAL A 52 24.88 2.85 1.50
CA VAL A 52 24.52 3.69 2.64
C VAL A 52 24.66 5.14 2.23
N TYR A 53 23.58 5.87 2.38
CA TYR A 53 23.48 7.27 2.02
C TYR A 53 23.07 8.10 3.23
N ASP A 54 23.78 9.19 3.49
CA ASP A 54 23.42 10.14 4.53
C ASP A 54 22.45 11.18 3.97
N LEU A 55 21.19 11.11 4.39
CA LEU A 55 20.14 12.02 3.94
C LEU A 55 20.32 13.45 4.47
N THR A 56 21.04 13.61 5.58
CA THR A 56 21.29 14.93 6.18
C THR A 56 22.42 15.65 5.46
N ALA A 57 23.51 14.93 5.18
CA ALA A 57 24.65 15.45 4.43
C ALA A 57 24.42 15.45 2.92
N ASP A 58 23.38 14.75 2.45
CA ASP A 58 23.06 14.51 1.03
C ASP A 58 24.26 13.89 0.28
N LYS A 59 24.90 12.88 0.89
CA LYS A 59 26.13 12.26 0.36
C LYS A 59 26.16 10.76 0.60
N PRO A 60 26.79 9.99 -0.31
CA PRO A 60 27.07 8.58 -0.06
C PRO A 60 28.11 8.42 1.04
N VAL A 61 27.83 7.52 1.98
CA VAL A 61 28.79 7.13 3.02
C VAL A 61 29.64 5.95 2.56
N TYR A 62 29.00 4.91 2.05
CA TYR A 62 29.68 3.70 1.59
C TYR A 62 28.83 2.93 0.60
N GLY A 63 29.49 2.24 -0.33
CA GLY A 63 28.86 1.32 -1.27
C GLY A 63 29.74 0.12 -1.56
N GLU A 64 29.12 -1.07 -1.57
CA GLU A 64 29.74 -2.33 -1.96
C GLU A 64 28.78 -3.06 -2.88
N GLY A 65 29.25 -3.51 -4.05
CA GLY A 65 28.45 -4.22 -5.03
C GLY A 65 27.26 -3.46 -5.62
N GLN A 66 27.15 -2.16 -5.40
CA GLN A 66 25.98 -1.34 -5.82
C GLN A 66 25.83 -1.24 -7.35
N LYS A 67 26.84 -1.59 -8.13
CA LYS A 67 26.80 -1.61 -9.60
C LYS A 67 26.60 -3.03 -10.17
N VAL A 68 26.52 -4.03 -9.31
CA VAL A 68 26.30 -5.41 -9.74
C VAL A 68 24.82 -5.64 -9.97
N THR A 69 24.46 -6.17 -11.12
CA THR A 69 23.08 -6.53 -11.43
C THR A 69 22.66 -7.73 -10.58
N MET A 70 21.62 -7.54 -9.80
CA MET A 70 21.04 -8.56 -8.92
C MET A 70 19.52 -8.52 -9.02
N SER A 71 18.87 -9.65 -8.69
CA SER A 71 17.42 -9.68 -8.55
C SER A 71 16.99 -8.75 -7.42
N SER A 72 16.07 -7.85 -7.71
CA SER A 72 15.50 -6.93 -6.70
C SER A 72 14.60 -7.63 -5.70
N ALA A 73 14.06 -8.79 -6.07
CA ALA A 73 13.08 -9.52 -5.28
C ALA A 73 12.02 -8.55 -4.70
N SER A 74 11.70 -8.67 -3.41
CA SER A 74 10.72 -7.80 -2.74
C SER A 74 11.16 -6.33 -2.59
N CYS A 75 12.41 -5.98 -2.84
CA CYS A 75 12.84 -4.58 -2.86
C CYS A 75 12.12 -3.75 -3.94
N LEU A 76 11.62 -4.41 -4.99
CA LEU A 76 10.78 -3.76 -6.02
C LEU A 76 9.51 -3.14 -5.43
N LYS A 77 9.00 -3.66 -4.30
CA LYS A 77 7.84 -3.09 -3.61
C LYS A 77 8.07 -1.65 -3.13
N LEU A 78 9.31 -1.27 -2.84
CA LEU A 78 9.65 0.11 -2.49
C LEU A 78 9.37 1.06 -3.64
N ILE A 79 9.74 0.68 -4.85
CA ILE A 79 9.48 1.48 -6.07
C ILE A 79 7.97 1.59 -6.30
N THR A 80 7.25 0.48 -6.19
CA THR A 80 5.78 0.46 -6.31
C THR A 80 5.12 1.33 -5.23
N GLY A 81 5.62 1.27 -3.99
CA GLY A 81 5.12 2.08 -2.88
C GLY A 81 5.35 3.57 -3.11
N VAL A 82 6.55 3.96 -3.55
CA VAL A 82 6.87 5.36 -3.87
C VAL A 82 6.01 5.87 -5.03
N ALA A 83 5.85 5.06 -6.08
CA ALA A 83 4.99 5.41 -7.20
C ALA A 83 3.52 5.57 -6.75
N GLY A 84 3.03 4.66 -5.90
CA GLY A 84 1.70 4.76 -5.29
C GLY A 84 1.51 6.04 -4.50
N LEU A 85 2.45 6.38 -3.62
CA LEU A 85 2.40 7.63 -2.84
C LEU A 85 2.45 8.88 -3.74
N HIS A 86 3.25 8.84 -4.79
CA HIS A 86 3.37 9.96 -5.72
C HIS A 86 2.10 10.16 -6.57
N LEU A 87 1.49 9.09 -7.05
CA LEU A 87 0.34 9.13 -7.95
C LEU A 87 -0.99 9.26 -7.22
N LEU A 88 -1.13 8.61 -6.07
CA LEU A 88 -2.39 8.51 -5.33
C LEU A 88 -2.42 9.42 -4.10
N GLY A 89 -1.26 9.84 -3.60
CA GLY A 89 -1.14 10.63 -2.38
C GLY A 89 -1.23 9.80 -1.10
N THR A 90 -0.94 10.45 0.02
CA THR A 90 -0.92 9.83 1.36
C THR A 90 -2.31 9.52 1.92
N ASN A 91 -3.35 10.12 1.36
CA ASN A 91 -4.74 9.98 1.82
C ASN A 91 -5.54 8.98 0.99
N TYR A 92 -4.89 8.24 0.09
CA TYR A 92 -5.57 7.23 -0.70
C TYR A 92 -6.09 6.11 0.19
N LEU A 93 -7.34 5.74 -0.02
CA LEU A 93 -8.01 4.64 0.69
C LEU A 93 -8.49 3.60 -0.31
N TYR A 94 -8.42 2.34 0.06
CA TYR A 94 -9.05 1.25 -0.67
C TYR A 94 -10.52 1.15 -0.24
N PRO A 95 -11.48 1.61 -1.07
CA PRO A 95 -12.87 1.60 -0.68
C PRO A 95 -13.44 0.18 -0.71
N THR A 96 -13.93 -0.26 0.44
CA THR A 96 -14.77 -1.45 0.55
C THR A 96 -16.15 -1.00 1.00
N SER A 97 -17.19 -1.44 0.31
CA SER A 97 -18.55 -0.94 0.54
C SER A 97 -19.60 -2.03 0.42
N ILE A 98 -20.73 -1.80 1.09
CA ILE A 98 -21.91 -2.65 0.98
C ILE A 98 -23.05 -1.84 0.37
N TRP A 99 -23.71 -2.44 -0.60
CA TRP A 99 -24.83 -1.85 -1.33
C TRP A 99 -26.04 -2.74 -1.21
N THR A 100 -27.22 -2.15 -1.35
CA THR A 100 -28.48 -2.89 -1.37
C THR A 100 -29.28 -2.51 -2.61
N THR A 101 -30.00 -3.48 -3.16
CA THR A 101 -31.01 -3.24 -4.20
C THR A 101 -32.41 -3.52 -3.65
N GLY A 102 -33.44 -3.03 -4.32
CA GLY A 102 -34.83 -3.25 -3.91
C GLY A 102 -35.31 -2.33 -2.81
N SER A 103 -36.32 -2.75 -2.06
CA SER A 103 -37.02 -1.93 -1.07
C SER A 103 -37.16 -2.64 0.27
N MET A 104 -37.40 -1.86 1.33
CA MET A 104 -37.66 -2.41 2.65
C MET A 104 -39.15 -2.76 2.82
N LYS A 105 -39.44 -3.94 3.34
CA LYS A 105 -40.76 -4.32 3.83
C LYS A 105 -40.62 -4.71 5.31
N GLY A 106 -41.02 -3.78 6.18
CA GLY A 106 -40.70 -3.88 7.59
C GLY A 106 -39.18 -3.86 7.82
N ASP A 107 -38.62 -4.86 8.45
CA ASP A 107 -37.18 -5.03 8.72
C ASP A 107 -36.47 -5.96 7.70
N THR A 108 -37.22 -6.34 6.65
CA THR A 108 -36.72 -7.26 5.60
C THR A 108 -36.50 -6.49 4.31
N LEU A 109 -35.28 -6.57 3.79
CA LEU A 109 -34.91 -6.06 2.47
C LEU A 109 -35.40 -7.01 1.38
N GLN A 110 -36.29 -6.54 0.49
CA GLN A 110 -36.70 -7.28 -0.69
C GLN A 110 -35.74 -6.96 -1.84
N GLY A 111 -34.59 -7.64 -1.85
CA GLY A 111 -33.55 -7.39 -2.81
C GLY A 111 -32.20 -7.96 -2.40
N ASN A 112 -31.18 -7.66 -3.19
CA ASN A 112 -29.85 -8.20 -3.03
C ASN A 112 -29.00 -7.31 -2.09
N VAL A 113 -28.05 -7.94 -1.44
CA VAL A 113 -26.92 -7.28 -0.77
C VAL A 113 -25.69 -7.47 -1.65
N ILE A 114 -25.02 -6.38 -2.00
CA ILE A 114 -23.85 -6.38 -2.88
C ILE A 114 -22.65 -5.91 -2.07
N PHE A 115 -21.66 -6.77 -1.92
CA PHE A 115 -20.40 -6.46 -1.29
C PHE A 115 -19.38 -6.11 -2.38
N LYS A 116 -18.93 -4.84 -2.40
CA LYS A 116 -17.92 -4.34 -3.32
C LYS A 116 -16.61 -4.22 -2.60
N ALA A 117 -15.64 -5.04 -2.99
CA ALA A 117 -14.30 -5.00 -2.45
C ALA A 117 -13.28 -4.63 -3.52
N GLN A 118 -12.29 -3.87 -3.12
CA GLN A 118 -11.06 -3.64 -3.88
C GLN A 118 -9.91 -4.48 -3.31
N LEU A 119 -8.72 -4.32 -3.88
CA LEU A 119 -7.52 -5.05 -3.48
C LEU A 119 -6.90 -4.42 -2.22
N ASP A 120 -7.68 -4.29 -1.16
CA ASP A 120 -7.19 -3.81 0.13
C ASP A 120 -6.41 -4.94 0.84
N PRO A 121 -5.08 -4.79 0.97
CA PRO A 121 -4.25 -5.82 1.60
C PRO A 121 -4.44 -5.91 3.11
N GLN A 122 -5.13 -4.96 3.73
CA GLN A 122 -5.38 -4.92 5.16
C GLN A 122 -6.79 -5.36 5.57
N LEU A 123 -7.68 -5.59 4.58
CA LEU A 123 -9.04 -6.05 4.85
C LEU A 123 -9.00 -7.40 5.60
N ASN A 124 -9.55 -7.43 6.80
CA ASN A 124 -9.47 -8.56 7.70
C ASN A 124 -10.86 -8.96 8.24
N GLU A 125 -10.93 -10.05 9.01
CA GLU A 125 -12.19 -10.56 9.53
C GLU A 125 -12.93 -9.57 10.44
N PRO A 126 -12.30 -8.84 11.37
CA PRO A 126 -12.95 -7.78 12.13
C PRO A 126 -13.64 -6.73 11.26
N ASP A 127 -12.98 -6.31 10.15
CA ASP A 127 -13.56 -5.34 9.23
C ASP A 127 -14.80 -5.91 8.53
N LEU A 128 -14.74 -7.17 8.11
CA LEU A 128 -15.89 -7.85 7.51
C LEU A 128 -17.10 -7.90 8.45
N LYS A 129 -16.90 -8.03 9.77
CA LYS A 129 -17.97 -8.03 10.75
C LYS A 129 -18.67 -6.68 10.90
N MET A 130 -18.05 -5.59 10.45
CA MET A 130 -18.67 -4.26 10.49
C MET A 130 -19.82 -4.11 9.48
N PHE A 131 -19.79 -4.82 8.36
CA PHE A 131 -20.80 -4.69 7.30
C PHE A 131 -22.19 -5.17 7.71
N PRO A 132 -22.37 -6.36 8.31
CA PRO A 132 -23.67 -6.77 8.86
C PRO A 132 -24.17 -5.80 9.95
N GLN A 133 -23.29 -5.24 10.75
CA GLN A 133 -23.66 -4.25 11.76
C GLN A 133 -24.16 -2.96 11.12
N ALA A 134 -23.53 -2.51 10.03
CA ALA A 134 -23.98 -1.35 9.28
C ALA A 134 -25.37 -1.56 8.65
N LEU A 135 -25.65 -2.75 8.14
CA LEU A 135 -26.98 -3.10 7.63
C LEU A 135 -28.01 -3.09 8.77
N LYS A 136 -27.71 -3.68 9.93
CA LYS A 136 -28.58 -3.67 11.10
C LYS A 136 -28.88 -2.25 11.58
N LYS A 137 -27.89 -1.37 11.63
CA LYS A 137 -28.05 0.06 11.97
C LYS A 137 -29.00 0.79 10.99
N LYS A 138 -29.09 0.33 9.75
CA LYS A 138 -30.03 0.84 8.73
C LYS A 138 -31.39 0.15 8.76
N GLY A 139 -31.65 -0.68 9.77
CA GLY A 139 -32.94 -1.37 9.96
C GLY A 139 -33.07 -2.69 9.20
N VAL A 140 -32.05 -3.13 8.48
CA VAL A 140 -32.07 -4.42 7.77
C VAL A 140 -31.74 -5.54 8.73
N LYS A 141 -32.71 -6.36 9.11
CA LYS A 141 -32.51 -7.58 9.91
C LYS A 141 -32.44 -8.84 9.06
N GLN A 142 -33.15 -8.82 7.95
CA GLN A 142 -33.18 -9.93 6.99
C GLN A 142 -33.14 -9.40 5.56
N PHE A 143 -32.75 -10.22 4.61
CA PHE A 143 -32.92 -9.92 3.20
C PHE A 143 -33.41 -11.12 2.43
N ASN A 144 -34.32 -10.87 1.49
CA ASN A 144 -34.88 -11.86 0.57
C ASN A 144 -34.30 -11.62 -0.82
N GLY A 145 -33.11 -12.16 -1.06
CA GLY A 145 -32.35 -12.00 -2.28
C GLY A 145 -31.00 -12.69 -2.18
N LYS A 146 -30.06 -12.26 -3.00
CA LYS A 146 -28.71 -12.83 -3.09
C LYS A 146 -27.69 -11.93 -2.40
N LEU A 147 -26.67 -12.55 -1.79
CA LEU A 147 -25.42 -11.88 -1.48
C LEU A 147 -24.53 -11.97 -2.74
N VAL A 148 -24.20 -10.82 -3.29
CA VAL A 148 -23.38 -10.69 -4.51
C VAL A 148 -22.02 -10.15 -4.12
N LEU A 149 -20.95 -10.82 -4.53
CA LEU A 149 -19.59 -10.32 -4.42
C LEU A 149 -19.20 -9.65 -5.73
N ASP A 150 -18.99 -8.33 -5.67
CA ASP A 150 -18.49 -7.52 -6.78
C ASP A 150 -17.03 -7.19 -6.51
N LEU A 151 -16.16 -8.02 -7.07
CA LEU A 151 -14.71 -7.95 -6.89
C LEU A 151 -14.07 -7.33 -8.13
N VAL A 152 -13.00 -6.55 -7.91
CA VAL A 152 -12.21 -5.98 -9.02
C VAL A 152 -11.58 -7.05 -9.90
N LEU A 153 -11.26 -8.21 -9.32
CA LEU A 153 -10.67 -9.34 -10.05
C LEU A 153 -11.76 -10.21 -10.66
N HIS A 154 -11.87 -10.22 -11.98
CA HIS A 154 -12.81 -11.06 -12.69
C HIS A 154 -12.45 -12.56 -12.68
N LYS A 155 -11.16 -12.87 -12.53
CA LYS A 155 -10.65 -14.25 -12.45
C LYS A 155 -9.57 -14.30 -11.37
N PRO A 156 -9.95 -14.36 -10.09
CA PRO A 156 -8.97 -14.42 -9.02
C PRO A 156 -8.15 -15.71 -9.13
N VAL A 157 -6.84 -15.57 -9.11
CA VAL A 157 -5.90 -16.69 -8.98
C VAL A 157 -5.69 -16.91 -7.49
N THR A 158 -6.14 -18.04 -6.97
CA THR A 158 -6.12 -18.35 -5.54
C THR A 158 -5.05 -19.37 -5.14
N SER A 159 -4.33 -19.92 -6.13
CA SER A 159 -3.29 -20.93 -5.92
C SER A 159 -1.90 -20.35 -6.10
N GLU A 160 -0.99 -20.64 -5.16
CA GLU A 160 0.43 -20.28 -5.25
C GLU A 160 1.15 -20.97 -6.43
N GLN A 161 0.58 -22.03 -6.97
CA GLN A 161 1.12 -22.74 -8.13
C GLN A 161 1.29 -21.87 -9.38
N HIS A 162 0.60 -20.73 -9.42
CA HIS A 162 0.72 -19.77 -10.52
C HIS A 162 1.77 -18.68 -10.29
N TRP A 163 2.50 -18.71 -9.18
CA TRP A 163 3.52 -17.71 -8.86
C TRP A 163 4.89 -18.04 -9.45
N TYR A 164 5.05 -19.28 -9.88
CA TYR A 164 6.29 -19.77 -10.52
C TYR A 164 5.97 -20.26 -11.93
N PRO A 165 6.84 -19.94 -12.91
CA PRO A 165 6.69 -20.44 -14.26
C PRO A 165 6.83 -21.96 -14.34
#